data_3ca30e51e039a4a879c802a7462970c7
#
_entry.id   3ca30e51e039a4a879c802a7462970c7
#
_cell.length_a   1.000
_cell.length_b   1.000
_cell.length_c   1.000
_cell.angle_alpha   90.00
_cell.angle_beta   90.00
_cell.angle_gamma   90.00
#
_symmetry.space_group_name_H-M   'P 1'
#
loop_
_entity.id
_entity.type
_entity.pdbx_description
1 polymer ?
#
loop_
_entity_poly.entity_id
_entity_poly.type
_entity_poly.pdbx_seq_one_letter_code
_entity_poly.pdbx_strand_id
1 'polypeptide(L)'
;DIESNLLNYPEEVFPKPKNADEDLPPVARSFLQQAMDTIHAPDAAAVMAGSAVDAMLKEKGLRKGSLYERIDSALDQNILTQGMADWAHEVRLGSNRPRHADEENPHVTTEQAQQSVDFAEALGNFLFVLTAKIERGIQAAQEEKS
;
A
#
# COMPACT_ATOMS: atom_id res chain seq x y z
N ASP A 1 17.26 26.25 -27.39
CA ASP A 1 16.62 25.10 -27.99
C ASP A 1 15.72 24.39 -26.98
N ILE A 2 14.48 24.22 -27.36
CA ILE A 2 13.42 23.62 -26.52
C ILE A 2 13.78 22.18 -26.14
N GLU A 3 14.32 21.40 -27.07
CA GLU A 3 14.70 20.02 -26.82
C GLU A 3 15.87 19.92 -25.83
N SER A 4 16.85 20.78 -25.94
CA SER A 4 17.96 20.84 -24.99
C SER A 4 17.50 21.24 -23.59
N ASN A 5 16.53 22.16 -23.50
CA ASN A 5 15.96 22.57 -22.22
C ASN A 5 15.18 21.42 -21.55
N LEU A 6 14.42 20.64 -22.32
CA LEU A 6 13.69 19.49 -21.79
C LEU A 6 14.63 18.41 -21.25
N LEU A 7 15.76 18.18 -21.92
CA LEU A 7 16.76 17.19 -21.51
C LEU A 7 17.51 17.59 -20.23
N ASN A 8 17.55 18.88 -19.94
CA ASN A 8 18.29 19.44 -18.81
C ASN A 8 17.43 19.76 -17.59
N TYR A 9 16.11 19.44 -17.61
CA TYR A 9 15.27 19.67 -16.44
C TYR A 9 15.64 18.74 -15.30
N PRO A 10 15.66 19.25 -14.05
CA PRO A 10 15.87 18.41 -12.87
C PRO A 10 14.76 17.35 -12.73
N GLU A 11 15.07 16.22 -12.13
CA GLU A 11 14.11 15.15 -11.87
C GLU A 11 12.89 15.63 -11.07
N GLU A 12 13.05 16.65 -10.25
CA GLU A 12 11.97 17.27 -9.46
C GLU A 12 10.83 17.82 -10.32
N VAL A 13 11.12 18.27 -11.54
CA VAL A 13 10.12 18.79 -12.50
C VAL A 13 9.39 17.64 -13.19
N PHE A 14 10.06 16.51 -13.38
CA PHE A 14 9.52 15.30 -13.97
C PHE A 14 9.76 14.14 -13.00
N PRO A 15 8.94 14.04 -11.93
CA PRO A 15 9.15 12.99 -10.93
C PRO A 15 9.06 11.61 -11.57
N LYS A 16 9.93 10.71 -11.13
CA LYS A 16 9.91 9.32 -11.58
C LYS A 16 8.60 8.66 -11.17
N PRO A 17 8.02 7.78 -12.01
CA PRO A 17 6.89 6.98 -11.59
C PRO A 17 7.22 6.21 -10.32
N LYS A 18 6.28 6.17 -9.38
CA LYS A 18 6.43 5.43 -8.14
C LYS A 18 6.24 3.94 -8.41
N ASN A 19 7.12 3.12 -7.88
CA ASN A 19 7.04 1.68 -8.01
C ASN A 19 6.86 1.03 -6.65
N ALA A 20 6.02 0.01 -6.60
CA ALA A 20 5.85 -0.82 -5.42
C ALA A 20 7.14 -1.61 -5.14
N ASP A 21 7.51 -1.72 -3.86
CA ASP A 21 8.77 -2.33 -3.44
C ASP A 21 8.83 -3.81 -3.82
N GLU A 22 10.01 -4.25 -4.23
CA GLU A 22 10.27 -5.65 -4.66
C GLU A 22 10.17 -6.66 -3.52
N ASP A 23 10.31 -6.23 -2.26
CA ASP A 23 10.19 -7.10 -1.10
C ASP A 23 8.74 -7.41 -0.72
N LEU A 24 7.77 -6.78 -1.38
CA LEU A 24 6.36 -7.09 -1.16
C LEU A 24 5.98 -8.44 -1.77
N PRO A 25 5.06 -9.18 -1.14
CA PRO A 25 4.49 -10.38 -1.76
C PRO A 25 3.89 -10.05 -3.14
N PRO A 26 4.02 -10.93 -4.14
CA PRO A 26 3.68 -10.60 -5.53
C PRO A 26 2.24 -10.09 -5.73
N VAL A 27 1.25 -10.71 -5.10
CA VAL A 27 -0.15 -10.30 -5.25
C VAL A 27 -0.37 -8.91 -4.66
N ALA A 28 0.11 -8.66 -3.44
CA ALA A 28 0.01 -7.36 -2.79
C ALA A 28 0.76 -6.29 -3.58
N ARG A 29 1.95 -6.61 -4.07
CA ARG A 29 2.76 -5.71 -4.90
C ARG A 29 2.03 -5.29 -6.17
N SER A 30 1.39 -6.24 -6.85
CA SER A 30 0.62 -5.96 -8.07
C SER A 30 -0.54 -5.02 -7.80
N PHE A 31 -1.33 -5.26 -6.75
CA PHE A 31 -2.43 -4.37 -6.39
C PHE A 31 -1.95 -2.97 -5.99
N LEU A 32 -0.86 -2.90 -5.22
CA LEU A 32 -0.31 -1.60 -4.81
C LEU A 32 0.21 -0.82 -6.02
N GLN A 33 0.88 -1.49 -6.96
CA GLN A 33 1.35 -0.85 -8.20
C GLN A 33 0.17 -0.29 -9.00
N GLN A 34 -0.91 -1.07 -9.14
CA GLN A 34 -2.10 -0.60 -9.85
C GLN A 34 -2.77 0.57 -9.13
N ALA A 35 -2.77 0.57 -7.80
CA ALA A 35 -3.28 1.72 -7.03
C ALA A 35 -2.47 2.98 -7.32
N MET A 36 -1.14 2.87 -7.33
CA MET A 36 -0.25 3.99 -7.65
C MET A 36 -0.45 4.49 -9.08
N ASP A 37 -0.61 3.58 -10.03
CA ASP A 37 -0.74 3.90 -11.45
C ASP A 37 -2.11 4.50 -11.80
N THR A 38 -3.11 4.33 -10.95
CA THR A 38 -4.49 4.78 -11.21
C THR A 38 -4.92 5.96 -10.32
N ILE A 39 -3.99 6.68 -9.72
CA ILE A 39 -4.35 7.78 -8.81
C ILE A 39 -5.16 8.88 -9.52
N HIS A 40 -5.02 9.04 -10.83
CA HIS A 40 -5.83 9.91 -11.66
C HIS A 40 -7.29 9.46 -11.77
N ALA A 41 -7.58 8.21 -11.40
CA ALA A 41 -8.92 7.64 -11.29
C ALA A 41 -9.12 7.23 -9.83
N PRO A 42 -9.48 8.17 -8.93
CA PRO A 42 -9.39 7.95 -7.49
C PRO A 42 -10.20 6.77 -6.97
N ASP A 43 -11.38 6.50 -7.54
CA ASP A 43 -12.16 5.32 -7.13
C ASP A 43 -11.42 4.02 -7.42
N ALA A 44 -10.79 3.90 -8.59
CA ALA A 44 -10.00 2.73 -8.95
C ALA A 44 -8.79 2.57 -8.02
N ALA A 45 -8.09 3.66 -7.73
CA ALA A 45 -6.94 3.65 -6.82
C ALA A 45 -7.35 3.20 -5.41
N ALA A 46 -8.48 3.71 -4.90
CA ALA A 46 -8.98 3.33 -3.58
C ALA A 46 -9.33 1.83 -3.51
N VAL A 47 -9.97 1.31 -4.54
CA VAL A 47 -10.30 -0.14 -4.61
C VAL A 47 -9.04 -0.99 -4.63
N MET A 48 -8.05 -0.62 -5.45
CA MET A 48 -6.79 -1.36 -5.53
C MET A 48 -5.97 -1.28 -4.24
N ALA A 49 -5.99 -0.13 -3.57
CA ALA A 49 -5.33 0.02 -2.26
C ALA A 49 -5.97 -0.91 -1.22
N GLY A 50 -7.30 -1.01 -1.19
CA GLY A 50 -8.01 -1.95 -0.33
C GLY A 50 -7.63 -3.40 -0.63
N SER A 51 -7.53 -3.76 -1.90
CA SER A 51 -7.11 -5.10 -2.34
C SER A 51 -5.67 -5.40 -1.94
N ALA A 52 -4.78 -4.40 -2.01
CA ALA A 52 -3.39 -4.56 -1.57
C ALA A 52 -3.32 -4.86 -0.06
N VAL A 53 -4.05 -4.10 0.75
CA VAL A 53 -4.12 -4.33 2.22
C VAL A 53 -4.66 -5.72 2.51
N ASP A 54 -5.72 -6.13 1.84
CA ASP A 54 -6.31 -7.45 2.01
C ASP A 54 -5.30 -8.57 1.68
N ALA A 55 -4.60 -8.43 0.57
CA ALA A 55 -3.57 -9.40 0.17
C ALA A 55 -2.43 -9.47 1.20
N MET A 56 -2.02 -8.34 1.76
CA MET A 56 -0.99 -8.30 2.80
C MET A 56 -1.40 -9.05 4.06
N LEU A 57 -2.63 -8.85 4.51
CA LEU A 57 -3.15 -9.53 5.70
C LEU A 57 -3.27 -11.04 5.47
N LYS A 58 -3.73 -11.45 4.30
CA LYS A 58 -3.79 -12.86 3.91
C LYS A 58 -2.41 -13.51 3.90
N GLU A 59 -1.40 -12.80 3.42
CA GLU A 59 -0.02 -13.25 3.41
C GLU A 59 0.51 -13.48 4.83
N LYS A 60 0.02 -12.71 5.81
CA LYS A 60 0.33 -12.90 7.23
C LYS A 60 -0.49 -14.00 7.89
N GLY A 61 -1.27 -14.76 7.12
CA GLY A 61 -2.05 -15.89 7.61
C GLY A 61 -3.48 -15.55 8.00
N LEU A 62 -3.89 -14.30 7.86
CA LEU A 62 -5.24 -13.85 8.21
C LEU A 62 -6.15 -14.02 7.00
N ARG A 63 -6.72 -15.21 6.85
CA ARG A 63 -7.47 -15.61 5.64
C ARG A 63 -8.98 -15.74 5.83
N LYS A 64 -9.44 -15.73 7.07
CA LYS A 64 -10.87 -15.97 7.38
C LYS A 64 -11.64 -14.67 7.49
N GLY A 65 -12.90 -14.72 7.09
CA GLY A 65 -13.85 -13.64 7.28
C GLY A 65 -13.71 -12.52 6.26
N SER A 66 -14.29 -11.38 6.60
CA SER A 66 -14.22 -10.16 5.81
C SER A 66 -12.91 -9.41 6.05
N LEU A 67 -12.63 -8.40 5.23
CA LEU A 67 -11.50 -7.52 5.48
C LEU A 67 -11.61 -6.83 6.86
N TYR A 68 -12.82 -6.42 7.25
CA TYR A 68 -13.08 -5.88 8.59
C TYR A 68 -12.57 -6.84 9.68
N GLU A 69 -13.00 -8.10 9.61
CA GLU A 69 -12.63 -9.11 10.59
C GLU A 69 -11.12 -9.40 10.56
N ARG A 70 -10.50 -9.40 9.39
CA ARG A 70 -9.05 -9.61 9.27
C ARG A 70 -8.25 -8.47 9.90
N ILE A 71 -8.70 -7.23 9.74
CA ILE A 71 -8.06 -6.07 10.39
C ILE A 71 -8.17 -6.21 11.92
N ASP A 72 -9.34 -6.53 12.43
CA ASP A 72 -9.54 -6.73 13.87
C ASP A 72 -8.70 -7.89 14.41
N SER A 73 -8.61 -9.00 13.68
CA SER A 73 -7.73 -10.12 14.05
C SER A 73 -6.26 -9.71 14.08
N ALA A 74 -5.83 -8.90 13.13
CA ALA A 74 -4.46 -8.40 13.09
C ALA A 74 -4.14 -7.54 14.31
N LEU A 75 -5.09 -6.72 14.75
CA LEU A 75 -4.95 -5.93 15.97
C LEU A 75 -4.88 -6.84 17.20
N ASP A 76 -5.78 -7.80 17.31
CA ASP A 76 -5.83 -8.73 18.45
C ASP A 76 -4.56 -9.57 18.57
N GLN A 77 -3.95 -9.92 17.44
CA GLN A 77 -2.71 -10.70 17.40
C GLN A 77 -1.44 -9.84 17.46
N ASN A 78 -1.57 -8.54 17.67
CA ASN A 78 -0.47 -7.58 17.73
C ASN A 78 0.36 -7.50 16.44
N ILE A 79 -0.23 -7.86 15.29
CA ILE A 79 0.37 -7.66 13.97
C ILE A 79 0.28 -6.18 13.58
N LEU A 80 -0.83 -5.54 13.93
CA LEU A 80 -1.03 -4.10 13.75
C LEU A 80 -1.13 -3.40 15.10
N THR A 81 -0.68 -2.15 15.15
CA THR A 81 -0.98 -1.26 16.27
C THR A 81 -2.41 -0.75 16.14
N GLN A 82 -2.96 -0.14 17.20
CA GLN A 82 -4.30 0.46 17.15
C GLN A 82 -4.40 1.52 16.04
N GLY A 83 -3.41 2.40 15.93
CA GLY A 83 -3.41 3.43 14.89
C GLY A 83 -3.38 2.85 13.49
N MET A 84 -2.62 1.79 13.28
CA MET A 84 -2.57 1.10 11.98
C MET A 84 -3.90 0.43 11.66
N ALA A 85 -4.55 -0.20 12.64
CA ALA A 85 -5.86 -0.81 12.45
C ALA A 85 -6.92 0.25 12.12
N ASP A 86 -6.90 1.38 12.80
CA ASP A 86 -7.82 2.49 12.54
C ASP A 86 -7.64 3.01 11.11
N TRP A 87 -6.41 3.20 10.65
CA TRP A 87 -6.13 3.65 9.30
C TRP A 87 -6.51 2.58 8.26
N ALA A 88 -6.27 1.30 8.57
CA ALA A 88 -6.71 0.19 7.71
C ALA A 88 -8.22 0.19 7.51
N HIS A 89 -9.00 0.46 8.55
CA HIS A 89 -10.45 0.58 8.44
C HIS A 89 -10.86 1.77 7.57
N GLU A 90 -10.16 2.89 7.61
CA GLU A 90 -10.42 4.03 6.71
C GLU A 90 -10.17 3.63 5.25
N VAL A 91 -9.10 2.89 4.95
CA VAL A 91 -8.83 2.37 3.60
C VAL A 91 -9.95 1.43 3.16
N ARG A 92 -10.40 0.54 4.05
CA ARG A 92 -11.51 -0.38 3.77
C ARG A 92 -12.79 0.39 3.42
N LEU A 93 -13.14 1.40 4.21
CA LEU A 93 -14.34 2.21 3.97
C LEU A 93 -14.23 2.97 2.64
N GLY A 94 -13.07 3.55 2.35
CA GLY A 94 -12.82 4.23 1.07
C GLY A 94 -12.94 3.29 -0.13
N SER A 95 -12.47 2.04 0.01
CA SER A 95 -12.61 1.01 -1.03
C SER A 95 -14.07 0.58 -1.22
N ASN A 96 -14.84 0.48 -0.12
CA ASN A 96 -16.22 -0.01 -0.17
C ASN A 96 -17.17 0.95 -0.90
N ARG A 97 -16.98 2.26 -0.77
CA ARG A 97 -17.86 3.25 -1.38
C ARG A 97 -18.00 3.06 -2.89
N PRO A 98 -16.89 3.08 -3.68
CA PRO A 98 -17.02 2.86 -5.13
C PRO A 98 -17.36 1.41 -5.48
N ARG A 99 -16.87 0.41 -4.71
CA ARG A 99 -17.15 -1.00 -5.00
C ARG A 99 -18.63 -1.36 -4.90
N HIS A 100 -19.35 -0.75 -3.98
CA HIS A 100 -20.76 -1.02 -3.74
C HIS A 100 -21.68 0.08 -4.26
N ALA A 101 -21.12 1.08 -4.97
CA ALA A 101 -21.85 2.23 -5.51
C ALA A 101 -22.76 2.85 -4.44
N ASP A 102 -22.17 3.25 -3.31
CA ASP A 102 -22.89 3.86 -2.19
C ASP A 102 -23.87 4.92 -2.70
N GLU A 103 -25.13 4.84 -2.31
CA GLU A 103 -26.18 5.74 -2.83
C GLU A 103 -25.93 7.20 -2.49
N GLU A 104 -25.35 7.48 -1.31
CA GLU A 104 -25.14 8.86 -0.85
C GLU A 104 -23.77 9.41 -1.26
N ASN A 105 -22.75 8.55 -1.28
CA ASN A 105 -21.38 9.00 -1.48
C ASN A 105 -20.52 7.91 -2.16
N PRO A 106 -20.79 7.65 -3.46
CA PRO A 106 -20.13 6.53 -4.16
C PRO A 106 -18.69 6.79 -4.56
N HIS A 107 -18.23 8.05 -4.53
CA HIS A 107 -16.90 8.42 -5.01
C HIS A 107 -16.00 8.88 -3.88
N VAL A 108 -14.71 8.59 -4.01
CA VAL A 108 -13.67 9.13 -3.11
C VAL A 108 -13.00 10.32 -3.80
N THR A 109 -12.47 11.23 -3.00
CA THR A 109 -11.66 12.33 -3.52
C THR A 109 -10.26 11.83 -3.87
N THR A 110 -9.53 12.62 -4.67
CA THR A 110 -8.11 12.32 -4.98
C THR A 110 -7.28 12.23 -3.71
N GLU A 111 -7.52 13.13 -2.75
CA GLU A 111 -6.81 13.15 -1.47
C GLU A 111 -7.09 11.89 -0.65
N GLN A 112 -8.34 11.43 -0.62
CA GLN A 112 -8.72 10.20 0.08
C GLN A 112 -8.08 8.97 -0.56
N ALA A 113 -8.07 8.91 -1.90
CA ALA A 113 -7.41 7.84 -2.63
C ALA A 113 -5.89 7.83 -2.36
N GLN A 114 -5.26 9.01 -2.36
CA GLN A 114 -3.83 9.13 -2.06
C GLN A 114 -3.53 8.65 -0.64
N GLN A 115 -4.36 9.01 0.33
CA GLN A 115 -4.22 8.52 1.71
C GLN A 115 -4.32 7.00 1.79
N SER A 116 -5.24 6.40 1.04
CA SER A 116 -5.38 4.93 0.97
C SER A 116 -4.13 4.27 0.39
N VAL A 117 -3.59 4.82 -0.68
CA VAL A 117 -2.36 4.33 -1.32
C VAL A 117 -1.18 4.49 -0.36
N ASP A 118 -1.05 5.64 0.29
CA ASP A 118 0.02 5.92 1.25
C ASP A 118 -0.02 4.94 2.43
N PHE A 119 -1.20 4.63 2.92
CA PHE A 119 -1.33 3.65 3.99
C PHE A 119 -0.94 2.25 3.52
N ALA A 120 -1.42 1.83 2.35
CA ALA A 120 -1.09 0.51 1.81
C ALA A 120 0.44 0.37 1.62
N GLU A 121 1.10 1.42 1.14
CA GLU A 121 2.56 1.45 1.03
C GLU A 121 3.23 1.36 2.40
N ALA A 122 2.78 2.16 3.37
CA ALA A 122 3.33 2.16 4.73
C ALA A 122 3.15 0.79 5.41
N LEU A 123 1.98 0.17 5.23
CA LEU A 123 1.69 -1.15 5.77
C LEU A 123 2.62 -2.21 5.17
N GLY A 124 2.80 -2.17 3.85
CA GLY A 124 3.72 -3.06 3.16
C GLY A 124 5.16 -2.89 3.63
N ASN A 125 5.59 -1.66 3.82
CA ASN A 125 6.92 -1.36 4.37
C ASN A 125 7.09 -1.94 5.77
N PHE A 126 6.10 -1.77 6.63
CA PHE A 126 6.14 -2.28 7.99
C PHE A 126 6.15 -3.81 8.04
N LEU A 127 5.26 -4.47 7.32
CA LEU A 127 5.07 -5.91 7.41
C LEU A 127 6.12 -6.73 6.65
N PHE A 128 6.66 -6.20 5.56
CA PHE A 128 7.49 -7.00 4.64
C PHE A 128 8.84 -6.37 4.32
N VAL A 129 8.88 -5.09 3.97
CA VAL A 129 10.11 -4.45 3.49
C VAL A 129 11.11 -4.29 4.63
N LEU A 130 10.67 -3.79 5.78
CA LEU A 130 11.53 -3.62 6.96
C LEU A 130 12.06 -4.97 7.44
N THR A 131 11.21 -6.00 7.51
CA THR A 131 11.61 -7.35 7.90
C THR A 131 12.71 -7.89 6.97
N ALA A 132 12.53 -7.74 5.65
CA ALA A 132 13.52 -8.19 4.67
C ALA A 132 14.85 -7.45 4.83
N LYS A 133 14.80 -6.13 5.06
CA LYS A 133 16.01 -5.32 5.30
C LYS A 133 16.75 -5.76 6.56
N ILE A 134 16.02 -6.02 7.64
CA ILE A 134 16.60 -6.49 8.89
C ILE A 134 17.29 -7.84 8.69
N GLU A 135 16.65 -8.78 8.01
CA GLU A 135 17.20 -10.09 7.73
C GLU A 135 18.49 -9.99 6.91
N ARG A 136 18.49 -9.17 5.85
CA ARG A 136 19.71 -8.95 5.04
C ARG A 136 20.82 -8.30 5.85
N GLY A 137 20.48 -7.35 6.72
CA GLY A 137 21.46 -6.69 7.58
C GLY A 137 22.10 -7.62 8.59
N ILE A 138 21.30 -8.49 9.21
CA ILE A 138 21.80 -9.51 10.16
C ILE A 138 22.73 -10.50 9.42
N GLN A 139 22.32 -10.95 8.24
CA GLN A 139 23.12 -11.87 7.45
C GLN A 139 24.46 -11.25 7.05
N ALA A 140 24.47 -10.01 6.59
CA ALA A 140 25.69 -9.31 6.24
C ALA A 140 26.63 -9.15 7.43
N ALA A 141 26.10 -8.86 8.62
CA ALA A 141 26.90 -8.76 9.85
C ALA A 141 27.50 -10.11 10.26
N GLN A 142 26.77 -11.21 10.07
CA GLN A 142 27.27 -12.55 10.35
C GLN A 142 28.37 -12.96 9.38
N GLU A 143 28.25 -12.62 8.11
CA GLU A 143 29.26 -12.90 7.09
C GLU A 143 30.57 -12.16 7.38
N GLU A 144 30.51 -10.92 7.86
CA GLU A 144 31.71 -10.16 8.26
C GLU A 144 32.46 -10.79 9.45
N LYS A 145 31.75 -11.53 10.31
CA LYS A 145 32.34 -12.20 11.48
C LYS A 145 32.97 -13.54 11.15
N SER A 146 32.63 -14.06 9.97
CA SER A 146 33.24 -15.33 9.48
C SER A 146 34.58 -15.02 8.83
#